data_0496c90ea5825c0d6f3d7b42b1ce80e2
#
_entry.id   0496c90ea5825c0d6f3d7b42b1ce80e2
#
_cell.length_a   1.000
_cell.length_b   1.000
_cell.length_c   1.000
_cell.angle_alpha   90.00
_cell.angle_beta   90.00
_cell.angle_gamma   90.00
#
_symmetry.space_group_name_H-M   'P 1'
#
loop_
_entity.id
_entity.type
_entity.pdbx_description
1 polymer ?
#
loop_
_entity_poly.entity_id
_entity_poly.type
_entity_poly.pdbx_seq_one_letter_code
_entity_poly.pdbx_strand_id
1 'polypeptide(L)'
;MRSNNLDLHVNTISDFHDNLMVYYDLVKQKQADHEGVFAEAPLHLDLPELVLFEEKIEDRTILRDEENGKPRNWGTKREWRDYMISKGYNTHNTKMRYVDHTNIPKDLLDVLNTLPIQYPVFSINIQPPGSVVPAHEDTWRIWYDKHPELAKKYTFEDTAFYIVFLTPQEIGHSFQCGNTNIKWGAGDVIKMPYYTKHATANAGFTNKILVQCLGIKK
;
A
#
# COMPACT_ATOMS: atom_id res chain seq x y z
N MET A 1 -0.27 21.86 -0.99
CA MET A 1 1.03 22.19 -0.33
C MET A 1 1.62 20.88 0.14
N ARG A 2 2.81 20.54 -0.32
CA ARG A 2 3.55 19.36 0.16
C ARG A 2 3.74 19.51 1.67
N SER A 3 3.65 18.43 2.43
CA SER A 3 4.01 18.46 3.84
C SER A 3 5.45 18.97 3.93
N ASN A 4 5.66 20.09 4.62
CA ASN A 4 6.92 20.82 4.68
C ASN A 4 8.10 20.06 5.34
N ASN A 5 8.03 18.74 5.43
CA ASN A 5 9.09 17.92 6.03
C ASN A 5 9.87 17.08 5.00
N LEU A 6 9.62 17.26 3.72
CA LEU A 6 10.29 16.50 2.66
C LEU A 6 10.80 17.43 1.54
N ASP A 7 11.39 18.57 1.91
CA ASP A 7 12.35 19.29 1.04
C ASP A 7 13.68 18.51 0.94
N LEU A 8 13.58 17.20 0.84
CA LEU A 8 14.68 16.37 0.41
C LEU A 8 14.74 16.50 -1.10
N HIS A 9 15.79 17.13 -1.60
CA HIS A 9 16.19 17.00 -3.00
C HIS A 9 16.61 15.54 -3.22
N VAL A 10 15.62 14.68 -3.38
CA VAL A 10 15.82 13.26 -3.64
C VAL A 10 16.05 13.11 -5.13
N ASN A 11 17.28 12.88 -5.52
CA ASN A 11 17.65 12.71 -6.92
C ASN A 11 17.27 11.34 -7.47
N THR A 12 17.24 10.32 -6.60
CA THR A 12 16.91 8.95 -6.97
C THR A 12 16.04 8.28 -5.91
N ILE A 13 15.43 7.14 -6.26
CA ILE A 13 14.65 6.34 -5.30
C ILE A 13 15.56 5.80 -4.18
N SER A 14 16.84 5.50 -4.48
CA SER A 14 17.78 5.00 -3.48
C SER A 14 18.13 6.06 -2.43
N ASP A 15 18.26 7.33 -2.81
CA ASP A 15 18.54 8.41 -1.85
C ASP A 15 17.41 8.57 -0.84
N PHE A 16 16.21 8.24 -1.26
CA PHE A 16 15.01 8.29 -0.44
C PHE A 16 14.90 7.10 0.52
N HIS A 17 15.29 5.91 0.05
CA HIS A 17 15.16 4.67 0.80
C HIS A 17 15.92 4.70 2.13
N ASP A 18 17.11 5.30 2.17
CA ASP A 18 17.94 5.33 3.36
C ASP A 18 17.34 6.17 4.50
N ASN A 19 16.35 7.00 4.20
CA ASN A 19 15.78 7.96 5.14
C ASN A 19 14.32 7.69 5.54
N LEU A 20 13.60 6.76 4.87
CA LEU A 20 12.15 6.65 5.08
C LEU A 20 11.69 5.23 5.36
N MET A 21 11.09 5.11 6.54
CA MET A 21 10.15 4.04 6.90
C MET A 21 8.73 4.48 6.53
N VAL A 22 7.79 3.54 6.42
CA VAL A 22 6.37 3.85 6.32
C VAL A 22 6.03 4.90 7.38
N TYR A 23 5.56 6.04 6.93
CA TYR A 23 5.33 7.19 7.79
C TYR A 23 3.86 7.26 8.17
N TYR A 24 3.57 6.86 9.40
CA TYR A 24 2.30 7.15 10.03
C TYR A 24 2.36 8.55 10.62
N ASP A 25 1.60 9.49 10.05
CA ASP A 25 1.56 10.86 10.57
C ASP A 25 0.77 10.92 11.89
N LEU A 26 1.43 10.52 12.94
CA LEU A 26 0.86 10.41 14.27
C LEU A 26 0.79 11.76 15.00
N VAL A 27 1.55 12.73 14.56
CA VAL A 27 1.71 14.02 15.25
C VAL A 27 0.82 15.09 14.63
N LYS A 28 0.53 14.96 13.35
CA LYS A 28 -0.26 15.93 12.59
C LYS A 28 -1.44 15.23 11.95
N GLN A 29 -2.46 14.91 12.72
CA GLN A 29 -3.78 14.49 12.21
C GLN A 29 -4.45 15.64 11.43
N LYS A 30 -3.68 16.32 10.61
CA LYS A 30 -4.26 17.23 9.66
C LYS A 30 -4.89 16.42 8.55
N GLN A 31 -6.09 16.82 8.20
CA GLN A 31 -6.74 16.41 6.97
C GLN A 31 -5.70 16.54 5.84
N ALA A 32 -5.65 15.57 4.96
CA ALA A 32 -4.74 15.63 3.83
C ALA A 32 -5.04 16.89 3.01
N ASP A 33 -4.00 17.65 2.67
CA ASP A 33 -4.15 18.93 1.97
C ASP A 33 -4.52 18.78 0.48
N HIS A 34 -4.86 17.57 0.03
CA HIS A 34 -5.21 17.29 -1.36
C HIS A 34 -6.41 16.37 -1.47
N GLU A 35 -7.26 16.67 -2.41
CA GLU A 35 -8.20 15.69 -2.92
C GLU A 35 -7.41 14.60 -3.63
N GLY A 36 -7.76 13.34 -3.41
CA GLY A 36 -7.14 12.24 -4.13
C GLY A 36 -7.34 12.47 -5.62
N VAL A 37 -6.30 12.90 -6.31
CA VAL A 37 -6.40 13.21 -7.74
C VAL A 37 -6.34 11.90 -8.51
N PHE A 38 -7.48 11.41 -8.90
CA PHE A 38 -7.63 10.32 -9.88
C PHE A 38 -7.75 10.94 -11.26
N ALA A 39 -6.64 11.52 -11.75
CA ALA A 39 -6.63 12.36 -12.94
C ALA A 39 -6.80 11.58 -14.24
N GLU A 40 -6.83 10.26 -14.19
CA GLU A 40 -7.03 9.41 -15.37
C GLU A 40 -8.32 8.62 -15.17
N ALA A 41 -9.09 8.41 -16.25
CA ALA A 41 -10.25 7.54 -16.21
C ALA A 41 -9.90 6.22 -15.51
N PRO A 42 -10.73 5.74 -14.59
CA PRO A 42 -10.44 4.53 -13.87
C PRO A 42 -10.21 3.41 -14.89
N LEU A 43 -9.02 2.82 -14.83
CA LEU A 43 -8.74 1.61 -15.58
C LEU A 43 -9.60 0.50 -14.97
N HIS A 44 -10.03 -0.41 -15.82
CA HIS A 44 -10.71 -1.61 -15.39
C HIS A 44 -9.98 -2.82 -15.96
N LEU A 45 -9.79 -3.85 -15.14
CA LEU A 45 -9.18 -5.12 -15.53
C LEU A 45 -10.24 -6.23 -15.45
N ASP A 46 -10.33 -7.03 -16.50
CA ASP A 46 -11.11 -8.27 -16.47
C ASP A 46 -10.36 -9.30 -15.63
N LEU A 47 -10.80 -9.46 -14.38
CA LEU A 47 -10.13 -10.33 -13.42
C LEU A 47 -10.50 -11.81 -13.68
N PRO A 48 -9.52 -12.72 -13.56
CA PRO A 48 -9.82 -14.15 -13.50
C PRO A 48 -10.51 -14.49 -12.17
N GLU A 49 -11.02 -15.72 -12.07
CA GLU A 49 -11.46 -16.24 -10.78
C GLU A 49 -10.31 -16.19 -9.76
N LEU A 50 -10.57 -15.59 -8.61
CA LEU A 50 -9.54 -15.41 -7.59
C LEU A 50 -9.37 -16.68 -6.77
N VAL A 51 -8.32 -17.42 -7.05
CA VAL A 51 -7.91 -18.60 -6.28
C VAL A 51 -6.65 -18.30 -5.50
N LEU A 52 -6.76 -18.16 -4.17
CA LEU A 52 -5.61 -17.95 -3.29
C LEU A 52 -5.38 -19.19 -2.45
N PHE A 53 -4.14 -19.65 -2.42
CA PHE A 53 -3.73 -20.81 -1.63
C PHE A 53 -3.37 -20.36 -0.21
N GLU A 54 -4.03 -20.94 0.78
CA GLU A 54 -3.90 -20.54 2.19
C GLU A 54 -2.44 -20.62 2.69
N GLU A 55 -1.70 -21.64 2.27
CA GLU A 55 -0.29 -21.82 2.63
C GLU A 55 0.67 -20.77 2.02
N LYS A 56 0.17 -19.94 1.09
CA LYS A 56 0.90 -18.82 0.49
C LYS A 56 0.54 -17.46 1.10
N ILE A 57 -0.37 -17.46 2.05
CA ILE A 57 -0.86 -16.26 2.69
C ILE A 57 -0.15 -16.09 4.04
N GLU A 58 0.48 -14.95 4.24
CA GLU A 58 1.14 -14.59 5.50
C GLU A 58 0.26 -13.68 6.33
N ASP A 59 0.08 -14.00 7.60
CA ASP A 59 -0.52 -13.08 8.55
C ASP A 59 0.47 -11.98 8.94
N ARG A 60 0.02 -10.73 8.87
CA ARG A 60 0.83 -9.55 9.21
C ARG A 60 0.01 -8.59 10.08
N THR A 61 0.72 -7.76 10.82
CA THR A 61 0.16 -6.60 11.51
C THR A 61 1.11 -5.42 11.36
N ILE A 62 0.55 -4.21 11.27
CA ILE A 62 1.37 -2.99 11.24
C ILE A 62 2.10 -2.74 12.56
N LEU A 63 1.66 -3.38 13.67
CA LEU A 63 2.27 -3.25 14.99
C LEU A 63 3.28 -4.37 15.29
N ARG A 64 3.96 -4.89 14.29
CA ARG A 64 4.95 -5.95 14.49
C ARG A 64 6.06 -5.54 15.43
N ASP A 65 6.46 -6.50 16.27
CA ASP A 65 7.70 -6.41 17.03
C ASP A 65 8.92 -6.58 16.13
N GLU A 66 10.06 -6.09 16.63
CA GLU A 66 11.36 -6.39 16.07
C GLU A 66 11.59 -7.91 16.10
N GLU A 67 11.99 -8.47 14.98
CA GLU A 67 12.39 -9.87 14.92
C GLU A 67 13.89 -9.95 15.04
N ASN A 68 14.38 -10.65 16.05
CA ASN A 68 15.80 -10.85 16.32
C ASN A 68 16.61 -9.54 16.51
N GLY A 69 16.01 -8.51 17.10
CA GLY A 69 16.68 -7.24 17.38
C GLY A 69 16.99 -6.39 16.14
N LYS A 70 16.48 -6.77 14.98
CA LYS A 70 16.54 -5.94 13.78
C LYS A 70 15.16 -5.42 13.46
N PRO A 71 15.00 -4.10 13.20
CA PRO A 71 13.74 -3.60 12.66
C PRO A 71 13.46 -4.37 11.38
N ARG A 72 12.31 -5.03 11.33
CA ARG A 72 11.86 -5.62 10.05
C ARG A 72 11.79 -4.52 9.03
N ASN A 73 12.08 -4.87 7.80
CA ASN A 73 12.01 -3.98 6.64
C ASN A 73 10.63 -3.30 6.45
N TRP A 74 9.72 -3.49 7.36
CA TRP A 74 8.33 -3.14 7.29
C TRP A 74 7.77 -3.00 8.70
N GLY A 75 7.32 -1.85 9.07
CA GLY A 75 6.78 -1.60 10.38
C GLY A 75 7.02 -0.20 10.90
N THR A 76 6.42 0.09 12.00
CA THR A 76 6.53 1.39 12.66
C THR A 76 7.76 1.45 13.54
N LYS A 77 8.37 2.62 13.67
CA LYS A 77 9.32 2.89 14.73
C LYS A 77 8.64 2.68 16.09
N ARG A 78 9.42 2.28 17.10
CA ARG A 78 8.92 1.98 18.44
C ARG A 78 8.03 3.10 19.00
N GLU A 79 8.43 4.35 18.83
CA GLU A 79 7.69 5.52 19.29
C GLU A 79 6.29 5.60 18.66
N TRP A 80 6.16 5.29 17.39
CA TRP A 80 4.89 5.30 16.68
C TRP A 80 4.03 4.11 17.07
N ARG A 81 4.64 2.96 17.27
CA ARG A 81 3.96 1.78 17.78
C ARG A 81 3.31 2.07 19.14
N ASP A 82 4.09 2.60 20.08
CA ASP A 82 3.62 2.92 21.43
C ASP A 82 2.50 3.97 21.38
N TYR A 83 2.63 4.98 20.51
CA TYR A 83 1.58 5.95 20.26
C TYR A 83 0.31 5.30 19.69
N MET A 84 0.43 4.46 18.67
CA MET A 84 -0.71 3.77 18.08
C MET A 84 -1.42 2.88 19.10
N ILE A 85 -0.67 2.16 19.92
CA ILE A 85 -1.23 1.37 21.02
C ILE A 85 -1.99 2.26 22.00
N SER A 86 -1.46 3.43 22.34
CA SER A 86 -2.13 4.40 23.21
C SER A 86 -3.45 4.93 22.64
N LYS A 87 -3.65 4.82 21.31
CA LYS A 87 -4.88 5.19 20.59
C LYS A 87 -5.83 4.01 20.36
N GLY A 88 -5.55 2.85 20.94
CA GLY A 88 -6.40 1.67 20.86
C GLY A 88 -6.12 0.73 19.69
N TYR A 89 -5.07 1.01 18.88
CA TYR A 89 -4.62 0.06 17.88
C TYR A 89 -3.91 -1.11 18.55
N ASN A 90 -4.15 -2.31 18.05
CA ASN A 90 -3.54 -3.54 18.55
C ASN A 90 -3.34 -4.54 17.41
N THR A 91 -2.71 -5.65 17.70
CA THR A 91 -2.40 -6.68 16.69
C THR A 91 -3.63 -7.31 16.05
N HIS A 92 -4.79 -7.29 16.71
CA HIS A 92 -6.02 -7.83 16.16
C HIS A 92 -6.69 -6.87 15.19
N ASN A 93 -6.86 -5.59 15.58
CA ASN A 93 -7.53 -4.61 14.73
C ASN A 93 -6.62 -4.01 13.65
N THR A 94 -5.33 -4.35 13.64
CA THR A 94 -4.39 -3.99 12.56
C THR A 94 -3.88 -5.21 11.78
N LYS A 95 -4.58 -6.33 11.91
CA LYS A 95 -4.25 -7.56 11.21
C LYS A 95 -4.50 -7.40 9.72
N MET A 96 -3.52 -7.82 8.93
CA MET A 96 -3.61 -7.94 7.48
C MET A 96 -3.11 -9.31 7.08
N ARG A 97 -3.58 -9.81 5.94
CA ARG A 97 -3.04 -11.01 5.30
C ARG A 97 -2.44 -10.62 3.96
N TYR A 98 -1.39 -11.27 3.59
CA TYR A 98 -0.53 -10.81 2.50
C TYR A 98 -0.07 -11.97 1.62
N VAL A 99 -0.08 -11.76 0.29
CA VAL A 99 0.54 -12.68 -0.67
C VAL A 99 1.67 -11.96 -1.37
N ASP A 100 2.88 -12.50 -1.25
CA ASP A 100 4.06 -11.96 -1.92
C ASP A 100 3.96 -12.12 -3.44
N HIS A 101 4.64 -11.23 -4.16
CA HIS A 101 4.73 -11.22 -5.62
C HIS A 101 4.98 -12.61 -6.24
N THR A 102 5.84 -13.40 -5.63
CA THR A 102 6.22 -14.73 -6.14
C THR A 102 5.13 -15.80 -5.98
N ASN A 103 4.12 -15.51 -5.18
CA ASN A 103 3.02 -16.41 -4.87
C ASN A 103 1.68 -15.99 -5.51
N ILE A 104 1.68 -14.93 -6.31
CA ILE A 104 0.47 -14.49 -7.03
C ILE A 104 0.12 -15.52 -8.10
N PRO A 105 -1.15 -15.95 -8.21
CA PRO A 105 -1.61 -16.86 -9.25
C PRO A 105 -1.25 -16.34 -10.65
N LYS A 106 -0.80 -17.23 -11.53
CA LYS A 106 -0.29 -16.85 -12.85
C LYS A 106 -1.31 -16.09 -13.67
N ASP A 107 -2.56 -16.52 -13.69
CA ASP A 107 -3.61 -15.89 -14.51
C ASP A 107 -3.87 -14.45 -14.04
N LEU A 108 -3.86 -14.21 -12.73
CA LEU A 108 -3.95 -12.87 -12.18
C LEU A 108 -2.70 -12.05 -12.51
N LEU A 109 -1.51 -12.66 -12.41
CA LEU A 109 -0.25 -11.98 -12.75
C LEU A 109 -0.21 -11.55 -14.22
N ASP A 110 -0.71 -12.37 -15.13
CA ASP A 110 -0.80 -12.06 -16.55
C ASP A 110 -1.70 -10.82 -16.79
N VAL A 111 -2.82 -10.73 -16.09
CA VAL A 111 -3.70 -9.55 -16.15
C VAL A 111 -3.02 -8.31 -15.55
N LEU A 112 -2.39 -8.44 -14.38
CA LEU A 112 -1.69 -7.33 -13.73
C LEU A 112 -0.53 -6.77 -14.59
N ASN A 113 0.14 -7.62 -15.36
CA ASN A 113 1.22 -7.20 -16.24
C ASN A 113 0.76 -6.35 -17.44
N THR A 114 -0.55 -6.23 -17.67
CA THR A 114 -1.11 -5.30 -18.67
C THR A 114 -1.08 -3.85 -18.21
N LEU A 115 -0.89 -3.58 -16.92
CA LEU A 115 -0.75 -2.23 -16.40
C LEU A 115 0.42 -1.49 -17.08
N PRO A 116 0.29 -0.16 -17.25
CA PRO A 116 1.31 0.63 -17.97
C PRO A 116 2.54 0.92 -17.09
N ILE A 117 3.16 -0.14 -16.57
CA ILE A 117 4.35 -0.07 -15.71
C ILE A 117 5.43 -1.04 -16.18
N GLN A 118 6.68 -0.68 -15.92
CA GLN A 118 7.88 -1.50 -16.12
C GLN A 118 8.42 -1.93 -14.76
N TYR A 119 9.13 -3.05 -14.74
CA TYR A 119 9.74 -3.60 -13.52
C TYR A 119 8.73 -3.69 -12.36
N PRO A 120 7.57 -4.29 -12.58
CA PRO A 120 6.51 -4.27 -11.58
C PRO A 120 6.84 -5.12 -10.36
N VAL A 121 6.38 -4.66 -9.21
CA VAL A 121 6.26 -5.47 -8.00
C VAL A 121 4.80 -5.42 -7.55
N PHE A 122 4.20 -6.58 -7.40
CA PHE A 122 2.83 -6.75 -6.96
C PHE A 122 2.77 -7.35 -5.57
N SER A 123 1.76 -7.00 -4.82
CA SER A 123 1.45 -7.67 -3.55
C SER A 123 -0.06 -7.66 -3.31
N ILE A 124 -0.61 -8.83 -2.96
CA ILE A 124 -2.02 -8.91 -2.58
C ILE A 124 -2.13 -8.62 -1.10
N ASN A 125 -3.03 -7.70 -0.78
CA ASN A 125 -3.39 -7.37 0.59
C ASN A 125 -4.84 -7.81 0.83
N ILE A 126 -5.02 -8.66 1.84
CA ILE A 126 -6.31 -9.16 2.29
C ILE A 126 -6.58 -8.51 3.64
N GLN A 127 -7.60 -7.70 3.69
CA GLN A 127 -8.04 -7.03 4.91
C GLN A 127 -9.25 -7.76 5.50
N PRO A 128 -9.06 -8.52 6.57
CA PRO A 128 -10.16 -9.25 7.21
C PRO A 128 -11.13 -8.33 7.93
N PRO A 129 -12.36 -8.79 8.22
CA PRO A 129 -13.29 -8.08 9.06
C PRO A 129 -12.69 -7.61 10.39
N GLY A 130 -13.07 -6.40 10.82
CA GLY A 130 -12.59 -5.78 12.05
C GLY A 130 -11.20 -5.16 11.98
N SER A 131 -10.55 -5.14 10.81
CA SER A 131 -9.20 -4.61 10.66
C SER A 131 -9.17 -3.21 10.05
N VAL A 132 -8.14 -2.45 10.44
CA VAL A 132 -7.88 -1.09 9.96
C VAL A 132 -6.41 -0.92 9.63
N VAL A 133 -6.12 -0.12 8.62
CA VAL A 133 -4.79 0.47 8.39
C VAL A 133 -4.94 1.97 8.57
N PRO A 134 -4.37 2.55 9.62
CA PRO A 134 -4.45 3.98 9.89
C PRO A 134 -3.86 4.82 8.75
N ALA A 135 -4.15 6.10 8.77
CA ALA A 135 -3.62 7.03 7.79
C ALA A 135 -2.08 7.01 7.76
N HIS A 136 -1.52 6.77 6.60
CA HIS A 136 -0.08 6.65 6.36
C HIS A 136 0.27 7.01 4.93
N GLU A 137 1.55 7.14 4.68
CA GLU A 137 2.14 7.22 3.34
C GLU A 137 2.97 5.96 3.11
N ASP A 138 2.82 5.35 1.95
CA ASP A 138 3.64 4.19 1.57
C ASP A 138 5.03 4.63 1.12
N THR A 139 6.00 3.76 1.38
CA THR A 139 7.35 3.87 0.84
C THR A 139 7.55 2.86 -0.28
N TRP A 140 8.54 3.11 -1.12
CA TRP A 140 8.91 2.23 -2.25
C TRP A 140 9.84 1.09 -1.84
N ARG A 141 9.92 0.78 -0.57
CA ARG A 141 10.89 -0.16 -0.03
C ARG A 141 10.81 -1.54 -0.68
N ILE A 142 9.61 -2.10 -0.83
CA ILE A 142 9.45 -3.43 -1.44
C ILE A 142 9.99 -3.42 -2.88
N TRP A 143 9.73 -2.35 -3.62
CA TRP A 143 10.24 -2.20 -4.98
C TRP A 143 11.76 -2.02 -4.97
N TYR A 144 12.28 -1.18 -4.08
CA TYR A 144 13.71 -0.97 -3.91
C TYR A 144 14.44 -2.27 -3.57
N ASP A 145 13.95 -3.05 -2.63
CA ASP A 145 14.57 -4.31 -2.20
C ASP A 145 14.64 -5.32 -3.36
N LYS A 146 13.68 -5.28 -4.28
CA LYS A 146 13.67 -6.15 -5.47
C LYS A 146 14.48 -5.59 -6.66
N HIS A 147 14.66 -4.28 -6.72
CA HIS A 147 15.31 -3.59 -7.85
C HIS A 147 16.34 -2.53 -7.40
N PRO A 148 17.31 -2.87 -6.53
CA PRO A 148 18.23 -1.88 -5.94
C PRO A 148 19.05 -1.12 -6.98
N GLU A 149 19.43 -1.76 -8.09
CA GLU A 149 20.20 -1.09 -9.16
C GLU A 149 19.34 -0.15 -10.02
N LEU A 150 18.07 -0.48 -10.20
CA LEU A 150 17.14 0.42 -10.90
C LEU A 150 16.81 1.64 -10.04
N ALA A 151 16.70 1.47 -8.72
CA ALA A 151 16.44 2.55 -7.79
C ALA A 151 17.48 3.67 -7.82
N LYS A 152 18.71 3.38 -8.28
CA LYS A 152 19.78 4.37 -8.50
C LYS A 152 19.62 5.17 -9.79
N LYS A 153 18.70 4.77 -10.67
CA LYS A 153 18.52 5.39 -12.01
C LYS A 153 17.24 6.19 -12.12
N TYR A 154 16.22 5.84 -11.36
CA TYR A 154 14.89 6.42 -11.44
C TYR A 154 14.60 7.32 -10.25
N THR A 155 13.80 8.35 -10.49
CA THR A 155 13.28 9.27 -9.48
C THR A 155 11.85 8.89 -9.10
N PHE A 156 11.27 9.53 -8.10
CA PHE A 156 9.86 9.35 -7.79
C PHE A 156 8.91 9.85 -8.88
N GLU A 157 9.34 10.79 -9.69
CA GLU A 157 8.56 11.30 -10.82
C GLU A 157 8.39 10.22 -11.91
N ASP A 158 9.32 9.27 -12.00
CA ASP A 158 9.27 8.16 -12.93
C ASP A 158 8.34 7.03 -12.42
N THR A 159 7.93 7.08 -11.17
CA THR A 159 7.19 5.97 -10.55
C THR A 159 5.72 5.99 -10.88
N ALA A 160 5.10 4.81 -10.82
CA ALA A 160 3.66 4.63 -10.85
C ALA A 160 3.22 3.66 -9.75
N PHE A 161 2.18 4.04 -9.04
CA PHE A 161 1.56 3.23 -8.00
C PHE A 161 0.08 3.04 -8.32
N TYR A 162 -0.32 1.79 -8.49
CA TYR A 162 -1.71 1.44 -8.73
C TYR A 162 -2.24 0.54 -7.62
N ILE A 163 -3.52 0.71 -7.32
CA ILE A 163 -4.30 -0.23 -6.53
C ILE A 163 -5.32 -0.88 -7.46
N VAL A 164 -5.34 -2.20 -7.49
CA VAL A 164 -6.35 -3.00 -8.18
C VAL A 164 -7.24 -3.66 -7.15
N PHE A 165 -8.54 -3.40 -7.20
CA PHE A 165 -9.48 -4.03 -6.28
C PHE A 165 -9.91 -5.40 -6.83
N LEU A 166 -9.59 -6.47 -6.10
CA LEU A 166 -9.92 -7.84 -6.51
C LEU A 166 -11.33 -8.27 -6.07
N THR A 167 -11.90 -7.58 -5.09
CA THR A 167 -13.29 -7.80 -4.64
C THR A 167 -14.07 -6.50 -4.74
N PRO A 168 -15.40 -6.56 -4.98
CA PRO A 168 -16.22 -5.36 -4.98
C PRO A 168 -16.26 -4.74 -3.58
N GLN A 169 -16.59 -3.46 -3.53
CA GLN A 169 -16.85 -2.79 -2.27
C GLN A 169 -18.15 -3.32 -1.65
N GLU A 170 -18.06 -3.75 -0.41
CA GLU A 170 -19.22 -4.14 0.38
C GLU A 170 -19.47 -3.17 1.54
N ILE A 171 -20.64 -3.31 2.20
CA ILE A 171 -20.96 -2.51 3.39
C ILE A 171 -19.89 -2.72 4.45
N GLY A 172 -19.34 -1.61 4.97
CA GLY A 172 -18.26 -1.60 5.95
C GLY A 172 -16.86 -1.53 5.34
N HIS A 173 -16.70 -1.74 4.03
CA HIS A 173 -15.42 -1.54 3.37
C HIS A 173 -15.18 -0.05 3.10
N SER A 174 -14.01 0.44 3.47
CA SER A 174 -13.57 1.80 3.15
C SER A 174 -12.15 1.84 2.60
N PHE A 175 -11.91 2.77 1.72
CA PHE A 175 -10.59 3.17 1.25
C PHE A 175 -10.62 4.69 1.03
N GLN A 176 -9.82 5.40 1.82
CA GLN A 176 -9.67 6.84 1.72
C GLN A 176 -8.29 7.17 1.18
N CYS A 177 -8.23 8.01 0.16
CA CYS A 177 -7.01 8.50 -0.45
C CYS A 177 -7.04 10.02 -0.44
N GLY A 178 -6.12 10.66 0.27
CA GLY A 178 -6.24 12.08 0.57
C GLY A 178 -7.56 12.36 1.31
N ASN A 179 -8.32 13.32 0.80
CA ASN A 179 -9.66 13.68 1.33
C ASN A 179 -10.81 12.93 0.62
N THR A 180 -10.49 12.02 -0.30
CA THR A 180 -11.49 11.34 -1.13
C THR A 180 -11.74 9.92 -0.63
N ASN A 181 -13.00 9.59 -0.39
CA ASN A 181 -13.44 8.21 -0.20
C ASN A 181 -13.68 7.55 -1.56
N ILE A 182 -12.95 6.48 -1.81
CA ILE A 182 -13.03 5.75 -3.06
C ILE A 182 -14.24 4.83 -3.05
N LYS A 183 -14.92 4.75 -4.19
CA LYS A 183 -15.91 3.74 -4.53
C LYS A 183 -15.32 2.86 -5.61
N TRP A 184 -15.56 1.54 -5.50
CA TRP A 184 -14.98 0.60 -6.47
C TRP A 184 -15.84 -0.64 -6.71
N GLY A 185 -15.70 -1.19 -7.91
CA GLY A 185 -16.08 -2.55 -8.26
C GLY A 185 -14.86 -3.49 -8.27
N ALA A 186 -15.09 -4.80 -8.41
CA ALA A 186 -14.00 -5.73 -8.70
C ALA A 186 -13.41 -5.39 -10.08
N GLY A 187 -12.08 -5.41 -10.20
CA GLY A 187 -11.37 -5.03 -11.42
C GLY A 187 -11.04 -3.55 -11.55
N ASP A 188 -11.65 -2.68 -10.75
CA ASP A 188 -11.33 -1.25 -10.81
C ASP A 188 -9.90 -0.99 -10.36
N VAL A 189 -9.25 -0.10 -11.10
CA VAL A 189 -7.86 0.30 -10.88
C VAL A 189 -7.81 1.79 -10.59
N ILE A 190 -7.16 2.14 -9.51
CA ILE A 190 -6.86 3.54 -9.20
C ILE A 190 -5.36 3.77 -9.27
N LYS A 191 -4.95 4.92 -9.81
CA LYS A 191 -3.58 5.39 -9.76
C LYS A 191 -3.42 6.31 -8.57
N MET A 192 -2.54 5.94 -7.66
CA MET A 192 -2.22 6.76 -6.51
C MET A 192 -0.98 7.61 -6.80
N PRO A 193 -1.05 8.93 -6.53
CA PRO A 193 0.16 9.72 -6.46
C PRO A 193 1.07 9.18 -5.35
N TYR A 194 2.38 9.20 -5.55
CA TYR A 194 3.31 8.88 -4.48
C TYR A 194 3.14 9.88 -3.32
N TYR A 195 3.44 9.47 -2.10
CA TYR A 195 3.22 10.26 -0.87
C TYR A 195 1.77 10.69 -0.62
N THR A 196 0.83 10.00 -1.18
CA THR A 196 -0.57 10.26 -0.83
C THR A 196 -0.91 9.58 0.48
N LYS A 197 -1.33 10.39 1.45
CA LYS A 197 -1.90 9.86 2.69
C LYS A 197 -3.16 9.08 2.38
N HIS A 198 -3.20 7.86 2.86
CA HIS A 198 -4.36 7.01 2.68
C HIS A 198 -4.62 6.16 3.93
N ALA A 199 -5.84 5.72 4.06
CA ALA A 199 -6.31 4.88 5.15
C ALA A 199 -7.31 3.87 4.62
N THR A 200 -7.42 2.74 5.30
CA THR A 200 -8.37 1.71 4.89
C THR A 200 -8.93 0.95 6.08
N ALA A 201 -10.20 0.61 6.03
CA ALA A 201 -10.86 -0.16 7.07
C ALA A 201 -11.79 -1.21 6.48
N ASN A 202 -12.01 -2.26 7.25
CA ASN A 202 -13.02 -3.26 6.98
C ASN A 202 -13.89 -3.47 8.24
N ALA A 203 -14.98 -2.75 8.31
CA ALA A 203 -16.03 -2.91 9.33
C ALA A 203 -17.16 -3.84 8.85
N GLY A 204 -16.96 -4.52 7.73
CA GLY A 204 -17.89 -5.49 7.13
C GLY A 204 -17.70 -6.90 7.66
N PHE A 205 -18.21 -7.86 6.89
CA PHE A 205 -18.22 -9.28 7.25
C PHE A 205 -17.45 -10.17 6.26
N THR A 206 -16.96 -9.62 5.16
CA THR A 206 -16.20 -10.32 4.14
C THR A 206 -14.80 -9.74 4.03
N ASN A 207 -13.87 -10.47 3.44
CA ASN A 207 -12.52 -9.98 3.19
C ASN A 207 -12.57 -8.90 2.09
N LYS A 208 -11.89 -7.79 2.33
CA LYS A 208 -11.56 -6.83 1.29
C LYS A 208 -10.19 -7.17 0.72
N ILE A 209 -10.12 -7.39 -0.60
CA ILE A 209 -8.89 -7.85 -1.25
C ILE A 209 -8.49 -6.87 -2.36
N LEU A 210 -7.24 -6.46 -2.32
CA LEU A 210 -6.65 -5.57 -3.32
C LEU A 210 -5.20 -5.95 -3.64
N VAL A 211 -4.71 -5.50 -4.78
CA VAL A 211 -3.29 -5.59 -5.16
C VAL A 211 -2.67 -4.21 -5.13
N GLN A 212 -1.54 -4.09 -4.47
CA GLN A 212 -0.62 -2.97 -4.64
C GLN A 212 0.31 -3.26 -5.81
N CYS A 213 0.42 -2.34 -6.74
CA CYS A 213 1.21 -2.47 -7.95
C CYS A 213 2.18 -1.30 -8.02
N LEU A 214 3.46 -1.58 -7.79
CA LEU A 214 4.54 -0.60 -7.83
C LEU A 214 5.40 -0.84 -9.06
N GLY A 215 5.78 0.22 -9.77
CA GLY A 215 6.66 0.11 -10.94
C GLY A 215 7.08 1.46 -11.50
N ILE A 216 7.82 1.44 -12.58
CA ILE A 216 8.22 2.62 -13.33
C ILE A 216 7.22 2.84 -14.48
N LYS A 217 6.81 4.07 -14.73
CA LYS A 217 5.95 4.41 -15.87
C LYS A 217 6.53 3.89 -17.19
N LYS A 218 5.66 3.36 -18.06
CA LYS A 218 6.02 3.06 -19.46
C LYS A 218 6.10 4.32 -20.27
#